data_e9a1d970570597b769d19e0d22651a9f
#
_entry.id   e9a1d970570597b769d19e0d22651a9f
#
_cell.length_a   1.000
_cell.length_b   1.000
_cell.length_c   1.000
_cell.angle_alpha   90.00
_cell.angle_beta   90.00
_cell.angle_gamma   90.00
#
_symmetry.space_group_name_H-M   'P 1'
#
loop_
_entity.id
_entity.type
_entity.pdbx_description
1 polymer ?
#
loop_
_entity_poly.entity_id
_entity_poly.type
_entity_poly.pdbx_seq_one_letter_code
_entity_poly.pdbx_strand_id
1 'polypeptide(L)'
;MLNEILSQAPVFLLIFARIFAMLLVLPMFSMRSASRVAKVALAGYMAFFIFGTCDLSYYLPYIAQDGSFSMEYFLILIGEVLIGIILGFFITMIFSAFSTAGQFLAFQMGFSAASSYDSLSQVENPLMGQFFNLIAMLVFMQTHWFQKLFLQGLVTSFSSLNAISIVQSTESI
;
A
#
# COMPACT_ATOMS: atom_id res chain seq x y z
N MET A 1 17.60 -20.61 -18.64
CA MET A 1 17.64 -19.15 -18.37
C MET A 1 16.40 -18.41 -18.87
N LEU A 2 16.15 -18.33 -20.21
CA LEU A 2 14.98 -17.57 -20.70
C LEU A 2 13.63 -18.13 -20.20
N ASN A 3 13.48 -19.44 -20.20
CA ASN A 3 12.27 -20.11 -19.71
C ASN A 3 12.07 -19.98 -18.19
N GLU A 4 13.13 -19.92 -17.42
CA GLU A 4 13.08 -19.65 -15.97
C GLU A 4 12.64 -18.21 -15.69
N ILE A 5 13.14 -17.25 -16.47
CA ILE A 5 12.72 -15.85 -16.35
C ILE A 5 11.24 -15.70 -16.74
N LEU A 6 10.81 -16.36 -17.80
CA LEU A 6 9.41 -16.34 -18.26
C LEU A 6 8.45 -16.95 -17.22
N SER A 7 8.85 -18.04 -16.55
CA SER A 7 8.02 -18.67 -15.51
C SER A 7 7.97 -17.87 -14.20
N GLN A 8 9.00 -17.07 -13.91
CA GLN A 8 9.08 -16.28 -12.67
C GLN A 8 8.50 -14.86 -12.81
N ALA A 9 8.44 -14.34 -14.05
CA ALA A 9 7.93 -13.00 -14.32
C ALA A 9 6.47 -12.78 -13.86
N PRO A 10 5.54 -13.72 -14.07
CA PRO A 10 4.16 -13.57 -13.58
C PRO A 10 4.07 -13.52 -12.05
N VAL A 11 4.87 -14.31 -11.32
CA VAL A 11 4.93 -14.26 -9.85
C VAL A 11 5.44 -12.91 -9.38
N PHE A 12 6.49 -12.42 -10.00
CA PHE A 12 7.03 -11.10 -9.70
C PHE A 12 5.99 -9.99 -9.91
N LEU A 13 5.19 -10.10 -10.96
CA LEU A 13 4.11 -9.13 -11.25
C LEU A 13 3.03 -9.12 -10.15
N LEU A 14 2.65 -10.28 -9.60
CA LEU A 14 1.69 -10.39 -8.50
C LEU A 14 2.22 -9.68 -7.25
N ILE A 15 3.47 -9.91 -6.88
CA ILE A 15 4.10 -9.25 -5.74
C ILE A 15 4.18 -7.75 -5.96
N PHE A 16 4.63 -7.35 -7.15
CA PHE A 16 4.72 -5.95 -7.54
C PHE A 16 3.37 -5.25 -7.45
N ALA A 17 2.31 -5.89 -7.93
CA ALA A 17 0.95 -5.33 -7.92
C ALA A 17 0.46 -5.08 -6.48
N ARG A 18 0.64 -6.02 -5.54
CA ARG A 18 0.30 -5.86 -4.12
C ARG A 18 1.03 -4.67 -3.50
N ILE A 19 2.35 -4.61 -3.69
CA ILE A 19 3.18 -3.55 -3.11
C ILE A 19 2.85 -2.20 -3.73
N PHE A 20 2.69 -2.14 -5.04
CA PHE A 20 2.37 -0.91 -5.74
C PHE A 20 1.00 -0.37 -5.32
N ALA A 21 -0.01 -1.24 -5.20
CA ALA A 21 -1.33 -0.87 -4.72
C ALA A 21 -1.28 -0.30 -3.29
N MET A 22 -0.51 -0.93 -2.39
CA MET A 22 -0.29 -0.42 -1.04
C MET A 22 0.38 0.95 -1.04
N LEU A 23 1.44 1.15 -1.83
CA LEU A 23 2.16 2.42 -1.93
C LEU A 23 1.27 3.57 -2.46
N LEU A 24 0.33 3.27 -3.35
CA LEU A 24 -0.59 4.29 -3.89
C LEU A 24 -1.54 4.84 -2.83
N VAL A 25 -1.94 4.02 -1.87
CA VAL A 25 -2.88 4.40 -0.80
C VAL A 25 -2.19 5.11 0.35
N LEU A 26 -0.90 4.84 0.59
CA LEU A 26 -0.16 5.41 1.71
C LEU A 26 -0.07 6.94 1.66
N PRO A 27 -0.37 7.65 2.76
CA PRO A 27 -0.41 9.11 2.77
C PRO A 27 0.93 9.75 2.44
N MET A 28 2.06 9.12 2.80
CA MET A 28 3.40 9.60 2.50
C MET A 28 3.68 9.64 0.99
N PHE A 29 3.16 8.67 0.24
CA PHE A 29 3.34 8.55 -1.21
C PHE A 29 2.17 9.11 -2.01
N SER A 30 1.02 9.33 -1.38
CA SER A 30 -0.16 9.94 -2.01
C SER A 30 0.05 11.42 -2.36
N MET A 31 0.98 12.09 -1.68
CA MET A 31 1.30 13.49 -1.95
C MET A 31 1.85 13.68 -3.37
N ARG A 32 1.51 14.81 -4.00
CA ARG A 32 1.99 15.19 -5.34
C ARG A 32 3.52 15.32 -5.44
N SER A 33 4.22 15.44 -4.31
CA SER A 33 5.68 15.57 -4.24
C SER A 33 6.43 14.30 -4.65
N ALA A 34 5.82 13.11 -4.48
CA ALA A 34 6.45 11.87 -4.89
C ALA A 34 6.18 11.58 -6.37
N SER A 35 7.23 11.57 -7.19
CA SER A 35 7.11 11.27 -8.62
C SER A 35 6.56 9.85 -8.84
N ARG A 36 5.77 9.68 -9.90
CA ARG A 36 5.22 8.35 -10.26
C ARG A 36 6.33 7.33 -10.50
N VAL A 37 7.42 7.77 -11.12
CA VAL A 37 8.59 6.93 -11.40
C VAL A 37 9.24 6.43 -10.12
N ALA A 38 9.38 7.29 -9.10
CA ALA A 38 9.93 6.90 -7.81
C ALA A 38 9.06 5.83 -7.10
N LYS A 39 7.73 5.94 -7.18
CA LYS A 39 6.81 4.94 -6.62
C LYS A 39 6.96 3.58 -7.30
N VAL A 40 7.02 3.57 -8.63
CA VAL A 40 7.22 2.35 -9.43
C VAL A 40 8.58 1.72 -9.12
N ALA A 41 9.64 2.54 -9.08
CA ALA A 41 10.99 2.06 -8.77
C ALA A 41 11.08 1.47 -7.36
N LEU A 42 10.47 2.12 -6.37
CA LEU A 42 10.42 1.63 -4.99
C LEU A 42 9.63 0.32 -4.90
N ALA A 43 8.46 0.25 -5.56
CA ALA A 43 7.66 -0.97 -5.61
C ALA A 43 8.43 -2.12 -6.24
N GLY A 44 9.15 -1.88 -7.34
CA GLY A 44 9.98 -2.87 -8.01
C GLY A 44 11.13 -3.35 -7.15
N TYR A 45 11.82 -2.44 -6.46
CA TYR A 45 12.90 -2.79 -5.55
C TYR A 45 12.41 -3.67 -4.39
N MET A 46 11.28 -3.29 -3.77
CA MET A 46 10.69 -4.08 -2.70
C MET A 46 10.17 -5.43 -3.18
N ALA A 47 9.56 -5.47 -4.36
CA ALA A 47 9.13 -6.73 -4.98
C ALA A 47 10.30 -7.69 -5.22
N PHE A 48 11.44 -7.16 -5.69
CA PHE A 48 12.65 -7.95 -5.87
C PHE A 48 13.17 -8.52 -4.54
N PHE A 49 13.17 -7.71 -3.47
CA PHE A 49 13.59 -8.16 -2.15
C PHE A 49 12.69 -9.28 -1.59
N ILE A 50 11.37 -9.11 -1.70
CA ILE A 50 10.38 -10.10 -1.22
C ILE A 50 10.46 -11.38 -2.06
N PHE A 51 10.62 -11.26 -3.37
CA PHE A 51 10.79 -12.40 -4.28
C PHE A 51 11.97 -13.29 -3.88
N GLY A 52 13.07 -12.69 -3.39
CA GLY A 52 14.23 -13.44 -2.91
C GLY A 52 14.11 -14.02 -1.51
N THR A 53 13.10 -13.57 -0.71
CA THR A 53 12.99 -13.89 0.72
C THR A 53 11.82 -14.82 1.03
N CYS A 54 10.72 -14.73 0.28
CA CYS A 54 9.50 -15.50 0.51
C CYS A 54 9.41 -16.72 -0.40
N ASP A 55 8.88 -17.82 0.15
CA ASP A 55 8.48 -18.97 -0.66
C ASP A 55 7.14 -18.68 -1.32
N LEU A 56 7.15 -18.54 -2.64
CA LEU A 56 6.01 -18.18 -3.47
C LEU A 56 5.58 -19.31 -4.40
N SER A 57 6.02 -20.52 -4.10
CA SER A 57 5.73 -21.73 -4.90
C SER A 57 4.24 -22.03 -5.05
N TYR A 58 3.41 -21.53 -4.12
CA TYR A 58 1.95 -21.69 -4.16
C TYR A 58 1.25 -20.94 -5.33
N TYR A 59 1.93 -20.00 -6.00
CA TYR A 59 1.40 -19.37 -7.21
C TYR A 59 1.65 -20.18 -8.49
N LEU A 60 2.65 -21.07 -8.49
CA LEU A 60 3.07 -21.82 -9.67
C LEU A 60 1.95 -22.62 -10.35
N PRO A 61 1.01 -23.27 -9.63
CA PRO A 61 -0.08 -24.03 -10.26
C PRO A 61 -1.04 -23.17 -11.10
N TYR A 62 -1.12 -21.86 -10.81
CA TYR A 62 -2.03 -20.91 -11.46
C TYR A 62 -1.38 -20.14 -12.62
N ILE A 63 -0.09 -20.38 -12.86
CA ILE A 63 0.67 -19.78 -13.94
C ILE A 63 0.81 -20.81 -15.05
N ALA A 64 0.25 -20.50 -16.20
CA ALA A 64 0.38 -21.36 -17.38
C ALA A 64 1.87 -21.48 -17.77
N GLN A 65 2.31 -22.72 -18.05
CA GLN A 65 3.72 -22.98 -18.45
C GLN A 65 4.09 -22.27 -19.77
N ASP A 66 3.12 -21.93 -20.58
CA ASP A 66 3.29 -21.22 -21.86
C ASP A 66 3.39 -19.70 -21.70
N GLY A 67 3.42 -19.16 -20.47
CA GLY A 67 3.41 -17.71 -20.22
C GLY A 67 2.11 -17.00 -20.61
N SER A 68 1.04 -17.75 -20.96
CA SER A 68 -0.27 -17.18 -21.21
C SER A 68 -0.97 -16.81 -19.90
N PHE A 69 -1.63 -15.64 -19.87
CA PHE A 69 -2.40 -15.20 -18.70
C PHE A 69 -3.77 -15.88 -18.72
N SER A 70 -4.00 -16.80 -17.78
CA SER A 70 -5.29 -17.43 -17.59
C SER A 70 -6.27 -16.47 -16.89
N MET A 71 -7.57 -16.75 -17.00
CA MET A 71 -8.60 -15.98 -16.28
C MET A 71 -8.38 -16.07 -14.73
N GLU A 72 -7.93 -17.22 -14.26
CA GLU A 72 -7.57 -17.43 -12.84
C GLU A 72 -6.43 -16.52 -12.39
N TYR A 73 -5.41 -16.35 -13.23
CA TYR A 73 -4.31 -15.43 -12.95
C TYR A 73 -4.81 -13.99 -12.77
N PHE A 74 -5.73 -13.51 -13.62
CA PHE A 74 -6.31 -12.18 -13.47
C PHE A 74 -7.11 -12.02 -12.18
N LEU A 75 -7.84 -13.03 -11.76
CA LEU A 75 -8.56 -13.03 -10.47
C LEU A 75 -7.60 -12.95 -9.30
N ILE A 76 -6.50 -13.71 -9.33
CA ILE A 76 -5.45 -13.64 -8.31
C ILE A 76 -4.80 -12.25 -8.31
N LEU A 77 -4.50 -11.68 -9.48
CA LEU A 77 -3.92 -10.34 -9.60
C LEU A 77 -4.83 -9.27 -8.95
N ILE A 78 -6.12 -9.34 -9.20
CA ILE A 78 -7.11 -8.45 -8.57
C ILE A 78 -7.13 -8.66 -7.05
N GLY A 79 -7.09 -9.90 -6.59
CA GLY A 79 -7.00 -10.26 -5.17
C GLY A 79 -5.76 -9.65 -4.51
N GLU A 80 -4.60 -9.75 -5.16
CA GLU A 80 -3.34 -9.16 -4.69
C GLU A 80 -3.41 -7.64 -4.57
N VAL A 81 -3.98 -6.97 -5.57
CA VAL A 81 -4.21 -5.52 -5.56
C VAL A 81 -5.15 -5.14 -4.41
N LEU A 82 -6.25 -5.88 -4.19
CA LEU A 82 -7.19 -5.62 -3.09
C LEU A 82 -6.52 -5.76 -1.72
N ILE A 83 -5.73 -6.81 -1.51
CA ILE A 83 -4.96 -6.99 -0.27
C ILE A 83 -4.01 -5.81 -0.06
N GLY A 84 -3.31 -5.37 -1.11
CA GLY A 84 -2.43 -4.19 -1.06
C GLY A 84 -3.18 -2.92 -0.66
N ILE A 85 -4.35 -2.68 -1.25
CA ILE A 85 -5.21 -1.54 -0.91
C ILE A 85 -5.66 -1.60 0.55
N ILE A 86 -6.10 -2.76 1.05
CA ILE A 86 -6.56 -2.94 2.43
C ILE A 86 -5.42 -2.64 3.42
N LEU A 87 -4.22 -3.15 3.16
CA LEU A 87 -3.04 -2.88 3.99
C LEU A 87 -2.68 -1.38 4.00
N GLY A 88 -2.65 -0.75 2.83
CA GLY A 88 -2.40 0.68 2.70
C GLY A 88 -3.48 1.53 3.40
N PHE A 89 -4.74 1.13 3.28
CA PHE A 89 -5.87 1.78 3.94
C PHE A 89 -5.78 1.70 5.46
N PHE A 90 -5.42 0.53 6.01
CA PHE A 90 -5.22 0.36 7.45
C PHE A 90 -4.17 1.33 8.00
N ILE A 91 -3.04 1.46 7.32
CA ILE A 91 -2.00 2.43 7.72
C ILE A 91 -2.52 3.86 7.60
N THR A 92 -3.26 4.17 6.53
CA THR A 92 -3.85 5.49 6.31
C THR A 92 -4.84 5.87 7.41
N MET A 93 -5.61 4.92 7.92
CA MET A 93 -6.51 5.16 9.07
C MET A 93 -5.76 5.63 10.31
N ILE A 94 -4.60 5.04 10.59
CA ILE A 94 -3.76 5.46 11.73
C ILE A 94 -3.31 6.92 11.57
N PHE A 95 -2.84 7.31 10.38
CA PHE A 95 -2.44 8.69 10.10
C PHE A 95 -3.61 9.67 10.12
N SER A 96 -4.79 9.25 9.65
CA SER A 96 -5.98 10.11 9.67
C SER A 96 -6.44 10.43 11.09
N ALA A 97 -6.21 9.55 12.06
CA ALA A 97 -6.49 9.81 13.47
C ALA A 97 -5.69 11.01 14.01
N PHE A 98 -4.40 11.11 13.64
CA PHE A 98 -3.58 12.28 14.03
C PHE A 98 -4.07 13.56 13.38
N SER A 99 -4.46 13.51 12.10
CA SER A 99 -5.02 14.66 11.40
C SER A 99 -6.33 15.13 12.06
N THR A 100 -7.22 14.20 12.42
CA THR A 100 -8.48 14.50 13.11
C THR A 100 -8.24 15.09 14.50
N ALA A 101 -7.30 14.55 15.26
CA ALA A 101 -6.93 15.10 16.55
C ALA A 101 -6.41 16.54 16.43
N GLY A 102 -5.60 16.83 15.40
CA GLY A 102 -5.12 18.18 15.12
C GLY A 102 -6.25 19.16 14.77
N GLN A 103 -7.24 18.72 14.00
CA GLN A 103 -8.44 19.52 13.69
C GLN A 103 -9.25 19.81 14.94
N PHE A 104 -9.43 18.82 15.82
CA PHE A 104 -10.16 18.99 17.07
C PHE A 104 -9.48 19.99 18.00
N LEU A 105 -8.14 19.92 18.12
CA LEU A 105 -7.38 20.91 18.87
C LEU A 105 -7.47 22.31 18.26
N ALA A 106 -7.41 22.44 16.94
CA ALA A 106 -7.60 23.72 16.27
C ALA A 106 -8.96 24.34 16.56
N PHE A 107 -10.00 23.51 16.60
CA PHE A 107 -11.33 23.94 16.98
C PHE A 107 -11.40 24.46 18.42
N GLN A 108 -10.82 23.74 19.39
CA GLN A 108 -10.78 24.14 20.80
C GLN A 108 -9.98 25.44 21.03
N MET A 109 -8.92 25.67 20.25
CA MET A 109 -8.12 26.90 20.32
C MET A 109 -8.74 28.09 19.58
N GLY A 110 -9.91 27.92 18.96
CA GLY A 110 -10.58 28.98 18.20
C GLY A 110 -9.99 29.27 16.81
N PHE A 111 -8.97 28.49 16.36
CA PHE A 111 -8.39 28.65 15.04
C PHE A 111 -9.32 28.27 13.89
N SER A 112 -10.37 27.53 14.16
CA SER A 112 -11.39 27.17 13.15
C SER A 112 -12.21 28.39 12.69
N ALA A 113 -12.34 29.44 13.53
CA ALA A 113 -12.97 30.68 13.11
C ALA A 113 -12.15 31.43 12.05
N ALA A 114 -10.83 31.31 12.07
CA ALA A 114 -9.94 31.90 11.06
C ALA A 114 -10.05 31.15 9.72
N SER A 115 -10.22 29.83 9.73
CA SER A 115 -10.39 29.04 8.50
C SER A 115 -11.74 29.27 7.82
N SER A 116 -12.80 29.61 8.56
CA SER A 116 -14.10 29.92 7.98
C SER A 116 -14.13 31.28 7.24
N TYR A 117 -13.21 32.18 7.53
CA TYR A 117 -13.05 33.44 6.77
C TYR A 117 -12.29 33.27 5.46
N ASP A 118 -11.50 32.19 5.32
CA ASP A 118 -10.72 31.90 4.13
C ASP A 118 -11.44 30.95 3.14
N SER A 119 -12.74 30.75 3.35
CA SER A 119 -13.61 29.94 2.49
C SER A 119 -13.74 30.43 1.06
N LEU A 120 -13.28 31.66 0.78
CA LEU A 120 -13.17 32.22 -0.56
C LEU A 120 -12.02 31.59 -1.39
N SER A 121 -11.02 31.00 -0.75
CA SER A 121 -9.89 30.37 -1.42
C SER A 121 -10.06 28.85 -1.66
N GLN A 122 -11.18 28.26 -1.21
CA GLN A 122 -11.52 26.82 -1.38
C GLN A 122 -10.42 25.83 -0.92
N VAL A 123 -9.50 26.25 -0.08
CA VAL A 123 -8.44 25.40 0.48
C VAL A 123 -8.70 25.23 1.98
N GLU A 124 -9.73 24.46 2.31
CA GLU A 124 -9.98 23.99 3.68
C GLU A 124 -9.00 22.88 4.06
N ASN A 125 -7.73 23.22 4.19
CA ASN A 125 -6.80 22.34 4.86
C ASN A 125 -6.48 22.93 6.23
N PRO A 126 -7.03 22.40 7.32
CA PRO A 126 -6.73 22.89 8.65
C PRO A 126 -5.25 22.72 8.93
N LEU A 127 -4.52 23.83 8.99
CA LEU A 127 -3.06 23.90 9.17
C LEU A 127 -2.59 23.04 10.34
N MET A 128 -3.36 23.02 11.44
CA MET A 128 -3.05 22.20 12.61
C MET A 128 -3.16 20.70 12.33
N GLY A 129 -4.16 20.26 11.56
CA GLY A 129 -4.29 18.86 11.15
C GLY A 129 -3.10 18.41 10.30
N GLN A 130 -2.64 19.25 9.37
CA GLN A 130 -1.46 18.97 8.56
C GLN A 130 -0.18 18.94 9.40
N PHE A 131 -0.04 19.87 10.36
CA PHE A 131 1.11 19.91 11.25
C PHE A 131 1.22 18.64 12.11
N PHE A 132 0.11 18.19 12.71
CA PHE A 132 0.08 16.95 13.47
C PHE A 132 0.36 15.73 12.61
N ASN A 133 -0.16 15.69 11.39
CA ASN A 133 0.13 14.62 10.45
C ASN A 133 1.62 14.58 10.06
N LEU A 134 2.25 15.73 9.86
CA LEU A 134 3.68 15.84 9.59
C LEU A 134 4.51 15.35 10.77
N ILE A 135 4.17 15.74 12.00
CA ILE A 135 4.82 15.23 13.21
C ILE A 135 4.66 13.72 13.32
N ALA A 136 3.46 13.19 13.12
CA ALA A 136 3.21 11.76 13.14
C ALA A 136 4.07 11.02 12.10
N MET A 137 4.21 11.56 10.90
CA MET A 137 5.10 11.02 9.86
C MET A 137 6.56 11.02 10.30
N LEU A 138 7.06 12.12 10.87
CA LEU A 138 8.44 12.22 11.34
C LEU A 138 8.73 11.21 12.46
N VAL A 139 7.82 11.09 13.44
CA VAL A 139 7.94 10.12 14.53
C VAL A 139 7.92 8.69 13.98
N PHE A 140 7.02 8.41 13.03
CA PHE A 140 6.91 7.11 12.39
C PHE A 140 8.20 6.71 11.64
N MET A 141 8.82 7.65 10.95
CA MET A 141 10.12 7.42 10.30
C MET A 141 11.26 7.26 11.32
N GLN A 142 11.30 8.09 12.34
CA GLN A 142 12.36 8.07 13.38
C GLN A 142 12.35 6.77 14.20
N THR A 143 11.19 6.21 14.48
CA THR A 143 11.04 4.99 15.30
C THR A 143 11.25 3.69 14.52
N HIS A 144 11.70 3.73 13.26
CA HIS A 144 11.86 2.56 12.38
C HIS A 144 10.57 1.76 12.14
N TRP A 145 9.40 2.30 12.53
CA TRP A 145 8.10 1.66 12.29
C TRP A 145 7.80 1.51 10.80
N PHE A 146 8.31 2.45 10.01
CA PHE A 146 8.26 2.35 8.55
C PHE A 146 8.92 1.06 8.05
N GLN A 147 10.13 0.77 8.48
CA GLN A 147 10.85 -0.44 8.10
C GLN A 147 10.14 -1.70 8.61
N LYS A 148 9.65 -1.70 9.85
CA LYS A 148 8.92 -2.84 10.41
C LYS A 148 7.62 -3.10 9.68
N LEU A 149 6.81 -2.08 9.42
CA LEU A 149 5.53 -2.24 8.71
C LEU A 149 5.75 -2.64 7.25
N PHE A 150 6.71 -2.03 6.55
CA PHE A 150 6.97 -2.35 5.16
C PHE A 150 7.65 -3.70 4.98
N LEU A 151 8.74 -3.97 5.66
CA LEU A 151 9.46 -5.22 5.45
C LEU A 151 8.75 -6.37 6.17
N GLN A 152 8.53 -6.25 7.46
CA GLN A 152 7.94 -7.33 8.24
C GLN A 152 6.44 -7.51 7.97
N GLY A 153 5.69 -6.41 7.88
CA GLY A 153 4.25 -6.43 7.60
C GLY A 153 3.95 -6.99 6.21
N LEU A 154 4.70 -6.59 5.17
CA LEU A 154 4.56 -7.14 3.83
C LEU A 154 4.94 -8.62 3.77
N VAL A 155 6.10 -9.02 4.31
CA VAL A 155 6.52 -10.42 4.35
C VAL A 155 5.48 -11.27 5.06
N THR A 156 5.00 -10.83 6.23
CA THR A 156 3.95 -11.51 6.99
C THR A 156 2.63 -11.56 6.22
N SER A 157 2.31 -10.49 5.46
CA SER A 157 1.11 -10.46 4.61
C SER A 157 1.15 -11.53 3.53
N PHE A 158 2.30 -11.80 2.91
CA PHE A 158 2.42 -12.88 1.93
C PHE A 158 2.29 -14.26 2.55
N SER A 159 2.73 -14.46 3.78
CA SER A 159 2.60 -15.73 4.49
C SER A 159 1.20 -15.97 5.08
N SER A 160 0.49 -14.90 5.49
CA SER A 160 -0.78 -15.02 6.23
C SER A 160 -2.01 -14.74 5.35
N LEU A 161 -1.91 -13.91 4.33
CA LEU A 161 -3.00 -13.49 3.46
C LEU A 161 -2.73 -13.95 2.03
N ASN A 162 -3.26 -15.11 1.66
CA ASN A 162 -3.17 -15.67 0.33
C ASN A 162 -4.39 -15.27 -0.51
N ALA A 163 -4.19 -14.59 -1.64
CA ALA A 163 -5.27 -14.27 -2.57
C ALA A 163 -5.96 -15.54 -3.10
N ILE A 164 -5.24 -16.66 -3.15
CA ILE A 164 -5.76 -17.96 -3.58
C ILE A 164 -6.85 -18.46 -2.64
N SER A 165 -6.70 -18.28 -1.33
CA SER A 165 -7.71 -18.70 -0.34
C SER A 165 -9.02 -17.92 -0.49
N ILE A 166 -8.94 -16.68 -0.95
CA ILE A 166 -10.10 -15.82 -1.22
C ILE A 166 -10.83 -16.33 -2.48
N VAL A 167 -10.09 -16.65 -3.53
CA VAL A 167 -10.65 -17.17 -4.80
C VAL A 167 -11.31 -18.54 -4.57
N GLN A 168 -10.65 -19.46 -3.86
CA GLN A 168 -11.21 -20.80 -3.58
C GLN A 168 -12.44 -20.76 -2.70
N SER A 169 -12.55 -19.83 -1.76
CA SER A 169 -13.76 -19.67 -0.95
C SER A 169 -14.96 -19.18 -1.76
N THR A 170 -14.73 -18.56 -2.91
CA THR A 170 -15.79 -18.08 -3.81
C THR A 170 -16.33 -19.20 -4.72
N GLU A 171 -15.54 -20.24 -5.00
CA GLU A 171 -15.98 -21.40 -5.78
C GLU A 171 -16.81 -22.42 -4.94
N SER A 172 -16.79 -22.30 -3.61
CA SER A 172 -17.52 -23.17 -2.69
C SER A 172 -18.94 -22.69 -2.32
N ILE A 173 -19.41 -21.58 -2.90
CA ILE A 173 -20.77 -21.02 -2.75
C ILE A 173 -21.57 -21.24 -4.04
#